data_886dd03c06d1d43cf8ab820d9ddadcdb
#
_entry.id   886dd03c06d1d43cf8ab820d9ddadcdb
#
_cell.length_a   1.000
_cell.length_b   1.000
_cell.length_c   1.000
_cell.angle_alpha   90.00
_cell.angle_beta   90.00
_cell.angle_gamma   90.00
#
_symmetry.space_group_name_H-M   'P 1'
#
loop_
_entity.id
_entity.type
_entity.pdbx_description
1 polymer ?
#
loop_
_entity_poly.entity_id
_entity_poly.type
_entity_poly.pdbx_seq_one_letter_code
_entity_poly.pdbx_strand_id
1 'polypeptide(L)'
;AEALGVSKTTVSRAISGKGRIGRETRERVLAYIEEHDYKPNVIAKGLAQSKTYNICVVMPGEYDVVDLTFFQECLFGIQEIAGSMEYDILLSICRKNDISSLERIIANHKVDGVILMRTFVEDEQIDFLQTKNVPFVTIGSTSANYKGVIQIDHNHKSACKELTSII
;
A
#
# COMPACT_ATOMS: atom_id res chain seq x y z
N ALA A 1 -7.73 -3.85 -29.53
CA ALA A 1 -7.25 -2.76 -30.38
C ALA A 1 -7.40 -3.12 -31.86
N GLU A 2 -6.78 -4.20 -32.30
CA GLU A 2 -6.82 -4.66 -33.69
C GLU A 2 -8.24 -4.95 -34.16
N ALA A 3 -9.03 -5.68 -33.40
CA ALA A 3 -10.42 -6.02 -33.74
C ALA A 3 -11.32 -4.79 -33.94
N LEU A 4 -11.00 -3.66 -33.33
CA LEU A 4 -11.75 -2.41 -33.43
C LEU A 4 -11.12 -1.40 -34.41
N GLY A 5 -9.98 -1.72 -35.00
CA GLY A 5 -9.25 -0.82 -35.91
C GLY A 5 -8.73 0.45 -35.23
N VAL A 6 -8.48 0.42 -33.92
CA VAL A 6 -8.01 1.58 -33.16
C VAL A 6 -6.66 1.31 -32.51
N SER A 7 -5.91 2.38 -32.17
CA SER A 7 -4.61 2.25 -31.50
C SER A 7 -4.77 1.76 -30.04
N LYS A 8 -3.71 1.14 -29.48
CA LYS A 8 -3.66 0.77 -28.05
C LYS A 8 -3.88 2.00 -27.16
N THR A 9 -3.36 3.15 -27.56
CA THR A 9 -3.54 4.44 -26.86
C THR A 9 -5.00 4.86 -26.85
N THR A 10 -5.74 4.66 -27.96
CA THR A 10 -7.17 4.96 -28.06
C THR A 10 -7.98 4.08 -27.11
N VAL A 11 -7.66 2.78 -27.04
CA VAL A 11 -8.30 1.85 -26.09
C VAL A 11 -8.03 2.28 -24.64
N SER A 12 -6.78 2.59 -24.32
CA SER A 12 -6.39 3.06 -22.97
C SER A 12 -7.13 4.35 -22.57
N ARG A 13 -7.28 5.30 -23.48
CA ARG A 13 -8.05 6.54 -23.25
C ARG A 13 -9.55 6.27 -23.08
N ALA A 14 -10.11 5.34 -23.82
CA ALA A 14 -11.52 4.96 -23.70
C ALA A 14 -11.83 4.39 -22.31
N ILE A 15 -10.93 3.52 -21.79
CA ILE A 15 -11.06 2.88 -20.49
C ILE A 15 -10.84 3.89 -19.35
N SER A 16 -9.76 4.66 -19.41
CA SER A 16 -9.38 5.59 -18.34
C SER A 16 -10.25 6.86 -18.28
N GLY A 17 -10.96 7.18 -19.34
CA GLY A 17 -11.71 8.44 -19.48
C GLY A 17 -10.81 9.67 -19.59
N LYS A 18 -9.48 9.51 -19.66
CA LYS A 18 -8.51 10.60 -19.73
C LYS A 18 -8.07 10.84 -21.18
N GLY A 19 -7.99 12.11 -21.57
CA GLY A 19 -7.58 12.54 -22.90
C GLY A 19 -8.73 12.68 -23.90
N ARG A 20 -8.44 13.28 -25.09
CA ARG A 20 -9.44 13.46 -26.14
C ARG A 20 -9.71 12.15 -26.87
N ILE A 21 -10.95 11.72 -26.85
CA ILE A 21 -11.49 10.60 -27.62
C ILE A 21 -12.94 10.94 -28.02
N GLY A 22 -13.33 10.62 -29.25
CA GLY A 22 -14.71 10.80 -29.70
C GLY A 22 -15.67 9.90 -28.93
N ARG A 23 -16.84 10.42 -28.60
CA ARG A 23 -17.88 9.71 -27.84
C ARG A 23 -18.24 8.36 -28.47
N GLU A 24 -18.47 8.33 -29.74
CA GLU A 24 -18.79 7.12 -30.51
C GLU A 24 -17.66 6.06 -30.42
N THR A 25 -16.40 6.50 -30.56
CA THR A 25 -15.25 5.59 -30.45
C THR A 25 -15.14 5.02 -29.04
N ARG A 26 -15.42 5.84 -28.02
CA ARG A 26 -15.41 5.39 -26.62
C ARG A 26 -16.49 4.36 -26.36
N GLU A 27 -17.70 4.62 -26.79
CA GLU A 27 -18.84 3.71 -26.63
C GLU A 27 -18.58 2.37 -27.32
N ARG A 28 -18.05 2.38 -28.55
CA ARG A 28 -17.64 1.17 -29.28
C ARG A 28 -16.59 0.35 -28.55
N VAL A 29 -15.58 1.01 -27.98
CA VAL A 29 -14.53 0.31 -27.22
C VAL A 29 -15.08 -0.31 -25.94
N LEU A 30 -15.92 0.42 -25.20
CA LEU A 30 -16.51 -0.08 -23.96
C LEU A 30 -17.48 -1.24 -24.21
N ALA A 31 -18.31 -1.16 -25.23
CA ALA A 31 -19.20 -2.25 -25.63
C ALA A 31 -18.42 -3.52 -26.01
N TYR A 32 -17.34 -3.38 -26.75
CA TYR A 32 -16.47 -4.53 -27.10
C TYR A 32 -15.79 -5.16 -25.88
N ILE A 33 -15.39 -4.34 -24.91
CA ILE A 33 -14.81 -4.80 -23.64
C ILE A 33 -15.81 -5.63 -22.86
N GLU A 34 -17.05 -5.15 -22.76
CA GLU A 34 -18.14 -5.81 -22.05
C GLU A 34 -18.53 -7.14 -22.73
N GLU A 35 -18.72 -7.12 -24.05
CA GLU A 35 -19.07 -8.32 -24.84
C GLU A 35 -18.06 -9.45 -24.74
N HIS A 36 -16.75 -9.10 -24.59
CA HIS A 36 -15.64 -10.07 -24.58
C HIS A 36 -15.04 -10.31 -23.20
N ASP A 37 -15.67 -9.82 -22.11
CA ASP A 37 -15.14 -9.87 -20.73
C ASP A 37 -13.64 -9.48 -20.65
N TYR A 38 -13.24 -8.50 -21.47
CA TYR A 38 -11.85 -8.07 -21.51
C TYR A 38 -11.49 -7.25 -20.27
N LYS A 39 -10.59 -7.80 -19.44
CA LYS A 39 -10.02 -7.08 -18.30
C LYS A 39 -8.69 -6.45 -18.70
N PRO A 40 -8.51 -5.14 -18.49
CA PRO A 40 -7.22 -4.48 -18.72
C PRO A 40 -6.12 -5.19 -17.92
N ASN A 41 -4.97 -5.40 -18.55
CA ASN A 41 -3.83 -5.98 -17.86
C ASN A 41 -3.29 -4.98 -16.81
N VAL A 42 -3.46 -5.31 -15.52
CA VAL A 42 -3.06 -4.48 -14.38
C VAL A 42 -1.55 -4.21 -14.41
N ILE A 43 -0.74 -5.20 -14.81
CA ILE A 43 0.72 -5.05 -14.92
C ILE A 43 1.08 -4.01 -15.99
N ALA A 44 0.40 -4.04 -17.16
CA ALA A 44 0.63 -3.06 -18.21
C ALA A 44 0.16 -1.65 -17.80
N LYS A 45 -0.95 -1.54 -17.04
CA LYS A 45 -1.43 -0.29 -16.43
C LYS A 45 -0.40 0.24 -15.45
N GLY A 46 0.09 -0.62 -14.55
CA GLY A 46 1.09 -0.30 -13.54
C GLY A 46 2.40 0.19 -14.17
N LEU A 47 2.92 -0.51 -15.17
CA LEU A 47 4.15 -0.13 -15.87
C LEU A 47 4.03 1.27 -16.49
N ALA A 48 2.90 1.57 -17.13
CA ALA A 48 2.65 2.88 -17.74
C ALA A 48 2.51 4.03 -16.70
N GLN A 49 2.21 3.72 -15.45
CA GLN A 49 2.01 4.67 -14.35
C GLN A 49 3.16 4.66 -13.34
N SER A 50 4.17 3.81 -13.54
CA SER A 50 5.26 3.55 -12.57
C SER A 50 4.70 3.17 -11.20
N LYS A 51 3.67 2.32 -11.18
CA LYS A 51 3.00 1.81 -9.98
C LYS A 51 2.93 0.30 -10.01
N THR A 52 3.02 -0.30 -8.82
CA THR A 52 2.86 -1.74 -8.62
C THR A 52 1.45 -2.12 -8.20
N TYR A 53 0.70 -1.16 -7.63
CA TYR A 53 -0.57 -1.38 -6.96
C TYR A 53 -0.47 -2.38 -5.80
N ASN A 54 0.69 -2.45 -5.17
CA ASN A 54 0.94 -3.24 -3.97
C ASN A 54 1.39 -2.35 -2.82
N ILE A 55 0.93 -2.64 -1.62
CA ILE A 55 1.41 -2.10 -0.35
C ILE A 55 2.07 -3.23 0.44
N CYS A 56 3.27 -3.00 0.95
CA CYS A 56 3.89 -3.94 1.90
C CYS A 56 3.38 -3.66 3.31
N VAL A 57 2.81 -4.67 3.96
CA VAL A 57 2.53 -4.64 5.40
C VAL A 57 3.60 -5.46 6.09
N VAL A 58 4.40 -4.80 6.93
CA VAL A 58 5.48 -5.44 7.69
C VAL A 58 4.98 -5.79 9.08
N MET A 59 4.85 -7.11 9.32
CA MET A 59 4.52 -7.67 10.61
C MET A 59 5.79 -7.93 11.43
N PRO A 60 5.76 -7.70 12.75
CA PRO A 60 6.88 -8.14 13.60
C PRO A 60 6.97 -9.66 13.61
N GLY A 61 8.18 -10.19 13.53
CA GLY A 61 8.43 -11.64 13.64
C GLY A 61 8.42 -12.16 15.09
N GLU A 62 8.36 -11.25 16.03
CA GLU A 62 8.38 -11.51 17.48
C GLU A 62 7.23 -10.74 18.11
N TYR A 63 6.22 -11.43 18.61
CA TYR A 63 5.08 -10.86 19.32
C TYR A 63 4.45 -11.89 20.25
N ASP A 64 3.86 -11.41 21.33
CA ASP A 64 3.11 -12.27 22.23
C ASP A 64 1.73 -12.62 21.66
N VAL A 65 1.16 -13.74 22.13
CA VAL A 65 -0.17 -14.20 21.67
C VAL A 65 -1.25 -13.12 21.90
N VAL A 66 -1.09 -12.29 22.91
CA VAL A 66 -1.99 -11.17 23.23
C VAL A 66 -2.01 -10.10 22.12
N ASP A 67 -0.88 -9.87 21.45
CA ASP A 67 -0.75 -8.90 20.39
C ASP A 67 -1.37 -9.39 19.05
N LEU A 68 -1.59 -10.70 18.92
CA LEU A 68 -2.03 -11.31 17.67
C LEU A 68 -3.37 -10.74 17.20
N THR A 69 -4.33 -10.59 18.09
CA THR A 69 -5.67 -10.04 17.77
C THR A 69 -5.56 -8.61 17.25
N PHE A 70 -4.74 -7.78 17.88
CA PHE A 70 -4.50 -6.41 17.43
C PHE A 70 -3.95 -6.36 16.01
N PHE A 71 -2.92 -7.13 15.72
CA PHE A 71 -2.32 -7.16 14.38
C PHE A 71 -3.29 -7.70 13.34
N GLN A 72 -4.11 -8.69 13.70
CA GLN A 72 -5.11 -9.28 12.83
C GLN A 72 -6.19 -8.27 12.45
N GLU A 73 -6.75 -7.55 13.42
CA GLU A 73 -7.77 -6.52 13.20
C GLU A 73 -7.23 -5.37 12.34
N CYS A 74 -6.01 -4.91 12.63
CA CYS A 74 -5.35 -3.91 11.80
C CYS A 74 -5.18 -4.40 10.34
N LEU A 75 -4.73 -5.64 10.16
CA LEU A 75 -4.52 -6.22 8.83
C LEU A 75 -5.82 -6.31 8.03
N PHE A 76 -6.92 -6.69 8.69
CA PHE A 76 -8.25 -6.74 8.04
C PHE A 76 -8.70 -5.35 7.60
N GLY A 77 -8.57 -4.34 8.47
CA GLY A 77 -8.91 -2.96 8.10
C GLY A 77 -8.04 -2.42 6.95
N ILE A 78 -6.74 -2.69 6.98
CA ILE A 78 -5.83 -2.31 5.89
C ILE A 78 -6.24 -3.00 4.59
N GLN A 79 -6.54 -4.31 4.62
CA GLN A 79 -6.95 -5.08 3.44
C GLN A 79 -8.25 -4.54 2.83
N GLU A 80 -9.23 -4.20 3.65
CA GLU A 80 -10.52 -3.66 3.19
C GLU A 80 -10.32 -2.34 2.44
N ILE A 81 -9.57 -1.40 3.03
CA ILE A 81 -9.33 -0.09 2.42
C ILE A 81 -8.42 -0.20 1.20
N ALA A 82 -7.33 -0.97 1.27
CA ALA A 82 -6.43 -1.17 0.14
C ALA A 82 -7.18 -1.76 -1.05
N GLY A 83 -8.00 -2.81 -0.83
CA GLY A 83 -8.82 -3.42 -1.88
C GLY A 83 -9.81 -2.46 -2.52
N SER A 84 -10.44 -1.56 -1.74
CA SER A 84 -11.31 -0.52 -2.27
C SER A 84 -10.60 0.49 -3.19
N MET A 85 -9.27 0.61 -3.04
CA MET A 85 -8.40 1.48 -3.83
C MET A 85 -7.66 0.75 -4.96
N GLU A 86 -8.02 -0.50 -5.25
CA GLU A 86 -7.35 -1.38 -6.22
C GLU A 86 -5.89 -1.71 -5.84
N TYR A 87 -5.55 -1.73 -4.55
CA TYR A 87 -4.24 -2.15 -4.04
C TYR A 87 -4.30 -3.55 -3.43
N ASP A 88 -3.31 -4.36 -3.75
CA ASP A 88 -3.06 -5.64 -3.08
C ASP A 88 -2.09 -5.47 -1.91
N ILE A 89 -2.17 -6.38 -0.94
CA ILE A 89 -1.26 -6.40 0.21
C ILE A 89 -0.22 -7.50 0.04
N LEU A 90 1.05 -7.10 0.18
CA LEU A 90 2.17 -7.99 0.28
C LEU A 90 2.63 -8.05 1.74
N LEU A 91 2.40 -9.18 2.40
CA LEU A 91 2.80 -9.39 3.78
C LEU A 91 4.29 -9.73 3.87
N SER A 92 5.03 -9.01 4.70
CA SER A 92 6.42 -9.29 5.06
C SER A 92 6.55 -9.46 6.55
N ILE A 93 7.40 -10.37 6.99
CA ILE A 93 7.72 -10.57 8.41
C ILE A 93 9.16 -10.17 8.63
N CYS A 94 9.38 -9.19 9.50
CA CYS A 94 10.72 -8.74 9.89
C CYS A 94 10.94 -8.91 11.39
N ARG A 95 12.18 -9.23 11.77
CA ARG A 95 12.64 -9.21 13.16
C ARG A 95 13.44 -7.95 13.42
N LYS A 96 13.71 -7.66 14.69
CA LYS A 96 14.44 -6.46 15.08
C LYS A 96 15.79 -6.29 14.36
N ASN A 97 16.51 -7.39 14.13
CA ASN A 97 17.84 -7.40 13.51
C ASN A 97 17.86 -8.16 12.18
N ASP A 98 16.72 -8.35 11.53
CA ASP A 98 16.62 -9.00 10.23
C ASP A 98 15.48 -8.38 9.41
N ILE A 99 15.86 -7.48 8.55
CA ILE A 99 14.97 -6.79 7.60
C ILE A 99 15.15 -7.28 6.15
N SER A 100 15.84 -8.38 5.95
CA SER A 100 16.22 -8.89 4.62
C SER A 100 15.04 -9.12 3.69
N SER A 101 13.88 -9.51 4.23
CA SER A 101 12.66 -9.66 3.43
C SER A 101 12.14 -8.32 2.92
N LEU A 102 12.18 -7.26 3.73
CA LEU A 102 11.82 -5.90 3.34
C LEU A 102 12.81 -5.34 2.31
N GLU A 103 14.11 -5.50 2.55
CA GLU A 103 15.15 -5.09 1.60
C GLU A 103 14.94 -5.70 0.22
N ARG A 104 14.69 -7.01 0.16
CA ARG A 104 14.41 -7.73 -1.09
C ARG A 104 13.15 -7.21 -1.80
N ILE A 105 12.10 -6.87 -1.08
CA ILE A 105 10.85 -6.34 -1.63
C ILE A 105 11.10 -4.97 -2.27
N ILE A 106 11.80 -4.09 -1.56
CA ILE A 106 12.10 -2.73 -2.01
C ILE A 106 13.10 -2.74 -3.18
N ALA A 107 14.17 -3.54 -3.09
CA ALA A 107 15.16 -3.66 -4.17
C ALA A 107 14.56 -4.16 -5.49
N ASN A 108 13.51 -4.96 -5.43
CA ASN A 108 12.79 -5.47 -6.60
C ASN A 108 11.60 -4.59 -7.01
N HIS A 109 11.42 -3.40 -6.44
CA HIS A 109 10.34 -2.47 -6.75
C HIS A 109 8.95 -3.14 -6.76
N LYS A 110 8.65 -3.97 -5.75
CA LYS A 110 7.41 -4.76 -5.71
C LYS A 110 6.23 -4.03 -5.09
N VAL A 111 6.46 -2.89 -4.45
CA VAL A 111 5.44 -2.15 -3.70
C VAL A 111 5.57 -0.65 -3.91
N ASP A 112 4.47 0.07 -3.78
CA ASP A 112 4.41 1.52 -3.90
C ASP A 112 4.60 2.22 -2.55
N GLY A 113 4.43 1.49 -1.45
CA GLY A 113 4.59 2.00 -0.09
C GLY A 113 4.61 0.88 0.95
N VAL A 114 4.91 1.26 2.19
CA VAL A 114 5.08 0.31 3.30
C VAL A 114 4.27 0.76 4.52
N ILE A 115 3.65 -0.18 5.21
CA ILE A 115 3.03 0.00 6.53
C ILE A 115 3.83 -0.84 7.53
N LEU A 116 4.46 -0.19 8.50
CA LEU A 116 5.13 -0.87 9.61
C LEU A 116 4.14 -1.05 10.76
N MET A 117 3.89 -2.30 11.15
CA MET A 117 2.89 -2.64 12.19
C MET A 117 3.43 -2.50 13.61
N ARG A 118 4.73 -2.31 13.79
CA ARG A 118 5.40 -2.07 15.07
C ARG A 118 6.61 -1.18 14.84
N THR A 119 6.94 -0.38 15.85
CA THR A 119 8.15 0.46 15.89
C THR A 119 9.09 0.02 17.02
N PHE A 120 10.38 0.30 16.86
CA PHE A 120 11.43 0.08 17.85
C PHE A 120 12.08 1.40 18.24
N VAL A 121 12.81 1.40 19.37
CA VAL A 121 13.54 2.59 19.85
C VAL A 121 14.60 3.03 18.84
N GLU A 122 15.36 2.06 18.34
CA GLU A 122 16.26 2.18 17.19
C GLU A 122 15.67 1.26 16.11
N ASP A 123 15.22 1.84 15.01
CA ASP A 123 14.41 1.14 14.05
C ASP A 123 15.10 1.10 12.68
N GLU A 124 15.79 0.00 12.44
CA GLU A 124 16.52 -0.25 11.19
C GLU A 124 15.59 -0.21 9.96
N GLN A 125 14.30 -0.58 10.13
CA GLN A 125 13.32 -0.55 9.04
C GLN A 125 13.02 0.89 8.63
N ILE A 126 12.84 1.79 9.61
CA ILE A 126 12.59 3.21 9.36
C ILE A 126 13.82 3.84 8.69
N ASP A 127 15.03 3.61 9.24
CA ASP A 127 16.28 4.12 8.69
C ASP A 127 16.49 3.67 7.25
N PHE A 128 16.23 2.40 6.97
CA PHE A 128 16.31 1.84 5.63
C PHE A 128 15.31 2.49 4.66
N LEU A 129 14.04 2.59 5.04
CA LEU A 129 12.99 3.16 4.19
C LEU A 129 13.23 4.65 3.91
N GLN A 130 13.68 5.42 4.90
CA GLN A 130 14.08 6.82 4.71
C GLN A 130 15.27 6.95 3.76
N THR A 131 16.31 6.12 3.93
CA THR A 131 17.47 6.11 3.04
C THR A 131 17.11 5.79 1.59
N LYS A 132 16.14 4.91 1.38
CA LYS A 132 15.65 4.52 0.05
C LYS A 132 14.57 5.45 -0.50
N ASN A 133 14.14 6.46 0.25
CA ASN A 133 13.03 7.36 -0.11
C ASN A 133 11.73 6.61 -0.46
N VAL A 134 11.45 5.52 0.23
CA VAL A 134 10.21 4.75 0.05
C VAL A 134 9.11 5.39 0.90
N PRO A 135 7.91 5.65 0.36
CA PRO A 135 6.78 6.12 1.18
C PRO A 135 6.39 5.08 2.23
N PHE A 136 6.24 5.49 3.48
CA PHE A 136 5.80 4.58 4.53
C PHE A 136 5.04 5.30 5.66
N VAL A 137 4.29 4.53 6.42
CA VAL A 137 3.64 4.93 7.67
C VAL A 137 3.92 3.89 8.75
N THR A 138 3.84 4.32 10.02
CA THR A 138 4.00 3.41 11.16
C THR A 138 2.72 3.32 11.98
N ILE A 139 2.38 2.13 12.46
CA ILE A 139 1.40 1.92 13.53
C ILE A 139 2.18 1.82 14.83
N GLY A 140 1.91 2.76 15.72
CA GLY A 140 2.69 3.00 16.94
C GLY A 140 3.62 4.21 16.83
N SER A 141 3.97 4.77 17.97
CA SER A 141 4.87 5.92 18.09
C SER A 141 6.32 5.46 18.11
N THR A 142 7.20 6.26 17.52
CA THR A 142 8.65 6.09 17.65
C THR A 142 9.16 6.93 18.80
N SER A 143 10.18 6.44 19.52
CA SER A 143 10.85 7.21 20.58
C SER A 143 11.91 8.16 20.03
N ALA A 144 12.39 7.94 18.81
CA ALA A 144 13.35 8.79 18.13
C ALA A 144 12.64 9.90 17.34
N ASN A 145 13.33 11.04 17.19
CA ASN A 145 12.82 12.16 16.38
C ASN A 145 12.98 11.88 14.87
N TYR A 146 12.30 10.88 14.37
CA TYR A 146 12.25 10.62 12.95
C TYR A 146 11.42 11.72 12.27
N LYS A 147 12.09 12.62 11.58
CA LYS A 147 11.43 13.72 10.87
C LYS A 147 10.65 13.19 9.65
N GLY A 148 9.42 13.67 9.50
CA GLY A 148 8.60 13.38 8.33
C GLY A 148 7.95 12.00 8.32
N VAL A 149 8.06 11.21 9.39
CA VAL A 149 7.37 9.92 9.51
C VAL A 149 5.93 10.15 9.94
N ILE A 150 4.98 9.59 9.18
CA ILE A 150 3.57 9.56 9.57
C ILE A 150 3.39 8.41 10.56
N GLN A 151 2.97 8.75 11.78
CA GLN A 151 2.75 7.80 12.87
C GLN A 151 1.27 7.78 13.21
N ILE A 152 0.71 6.58 13.29
CA ILE A 152 -0.70 6.34 13.66
C ILE A 152 -0.68 5.63 15.00
N ASP A 153 -1.11 6.31 16.06
CA ASP A 153 -1.10 5.78 17.42
C ASP A 153 -2.24 6.36 18.25
N HIS A 154 -2.60 5.66 19.31
CA HIS A 154 -3.50 6.17 20.33
C HIS A 154 -2.72 7.00 21.34
N ASN A 155 -3.28 8.14 21.78
CA ASN A 155 -2.69 8.96 22.81
C ASN A 155 -2.90 8.34 24.22
N HIS A 156 -2.35 7.16 24.42
CA HIS A 156 -2.46 6.41 25.68
C HIS A 156 -1.98 7.22 26.88
N LYS A 157 -0.91 8.01 26.71
CA LYS A 157 -0.37 8.85 27.79
C LYS A 157 -1.39 9.91 28.26
N SER A 158 -2.10 10.57 27.33
CA SER A 158 -3.14 11.53 27.67
C SER A 158 -4.33 10.84 28.30
N ALA A 159 -4.77 9.72 27.75
CA ALA A 159 -5.88 8.93 28.28
C ALA A 159 -5.60 8.42 29.71
N CYS A 160 -4.41 7.88 29.97
CA CYS A 160 -4.02 7.46 31.32
C CYS A 160 -3.94 8.64 32.30
N LYS A 161 -3.40 9.79 31.85
CA LYS A 161 -3.33 10.99 32.68
C LYS A 161 -4.71 11.52 33.04
N GLU A 162 -5.65 11.51 32.09
CA GLU A 162 -7.03 11.91 32.31
C GLU A 162 -7.72 10.96 33.29
N LEU A 163 -7.58 9.67 33.10
CA LEU A 163 -8.15 8.64 34.01
C LEU A 163 -7.62 8.80 35.43
N THR A 164 -6.30 8.99 35.62
CA THR A 164 -5.68 9.14 36.92
C THR A 164 -6.00 10.48 37.60
N SER A 165 -6.48 11.49 36.87
CA SER A 165 -6.91 12.76 37.46
C SER A 165 -8.33 12.73 38.03
N ILE A 166 -9.09 11.64 37.77
CA ILE A 166 -10.45 11.44 38.25
C ILE A 166 -10.46 10.69 39.62
N ILE A 167 -9.35 10.06 39.97
CA ILE A 167 -9.15 9.32 41.22
C ILE A 167 -8.47 10.23 42.26
#